data_d9d93a97e63dda05a6fa69387afb27ca
#
_entry.id   d9d93a97e63dda05a6fa69387afb27ca
#
_cell.length_a   1.000
_cell.length_b   1.000
_cell.length_c   1.000
_cell.angle_alpha   90.00
_cell.angle_beta   90.00
_cell.angle_gamma   90.00
#
_symmetry.space_group_name_H-M   'P 1'
#
loop_
_entity.id
_entity.type
_entity.pdbx_description
1 polymer ?
#
loop_
_entity_poly.entity_id
_entity_poly.type
_entity_poly.pdbx_seq_one_letter_code
_entity_poly.pdbx_strand_id
1 'polypeptide(L)'
;MYKRQAVKAVADTLPICSVRNLAYATFTVLVSEGNGICLLQYDNPDAILLRNGKSVDYHRDILMFGEKEIHQSYFQFRTGDMLILMSDGVTNAGMGKTTYGGWGREEVLKFCEQRYHKGMSAQEMASDIADAGVALNMDETDDDLTVLTLTGMKKNVVNIMVGPPADRADDRSYFTTFFEKEGMRIVCGGTTAKLVADYLGEEVAGIPGTGTEEVPAMSQIKGIDLVTEGLLTLQKVIDYYEDFSEDRLYYNCLLYTSDAA
;
A
#
# COMPACT_ATOMS: atom_id res chain seq x y z
N MET A 1 24.63 5.86 -0.54
CA MET A 1 25.55 6.45 0.45
C MET A 1 24.78 7.15 1.58
N TYR A 2 23.85 8.04 1.31
CA TYR A 2 23.05 8.76 2.33
C TYR A 2 22.21 7.85 3.25
N LYS A 3 21.66 6.73 2.75
CA LYS A 3 20.83 5.80 3.53
C LYS A 3 21.59 5.18 4.70
N ARG A 4 22.81 4.72 4.47
CA ARG A 4 23.68 4.15 5.53
C ARG A 4 24.12 5.20 6.56
N GLN A 5 24.30 6.46 6.12
CA GLN A 5 24.67 7.54 7.03
C GLN A 5 23.49 7.93 7.95
N ALA A 6 22.27 7.99 7.43
CA ALA A 6 21.09 8.26 8.23
C ALA A 6 20.85 7.15 9.28
N VAL A 7 20.94 5.88 8.87
CA VAL A 7 20.80 4.75 9.81
C VAL A 7 21.90 4.74 10.85
N LYS A 8 23.15 5.06 10.45
CA LYS A 8 24.26 5.21 11.41
C LYS A 8 23.96 6.30 12.42
N ALA A 9 23.51 7.48 12.00
CA ALA A 9 23.17 8.57 12.88
C ALA A 9 22.06 8.17 13.88
N VAL A 10 21.02 7.46 13.42
CA VAL A 10 19.99 6.93 14.31
C VAL A 10 20.56 5.90 15.27
N ALA A 11 21.33 4.93 14.79
CA ALA A 11 21.94 3.89 15.63
C ALA A 11 22.89 4.47 16.67
N ASP A 12 23.66 5.52 16.33
CA ASP A 12 24.60 6.16 17.25
C ASP A 12 23.89 6.98 18.35
N THR A 13 22.65 7.44 18.09
CA THR A 13 21.86 8.21 19.04
C THR A 13 20.99 7.39 19.97
N LEU A 14 20.72 6.10 19.61
CA LEU A 14 19.89 5.23 20.43
C LEU A 14 20.67 4.74 21.66
N PRO A 15 20.17 5.00 22.89
CA PRO A 15 20.82 4.50 24.10
C PRO A 15 20.75 2.98 24.22
N ILE A 16 21.79 2.37 24.79
CA ILE A 16 21.78 0.97 25.19
C ILE A 16 21.49 0.92 26.69
N CYS A 17 20.58 0.04 27.11
CA CYS A 17 20.32 -0.18 28.52
C CYS A 17 21.53 -0.85 29.19
N SER A 18 22.25 -0.09 30.02
CA SER A 18 23.46 -0.55 30.71
C SER A 18 23.20 -1.68 31.73
N VAL A 19 21.94 -1.93 32.11
CA VAL A 19 21.57 -2.91 33.14
C VAL A 19 21.35 -4.31 32.55
N ARG A 20 20.82 -4.40 31.31
CA ARG A 20 20.47 -5.67 30.66
C ARG A 20 21.11 -5.89 29.30
N ASN A 21 21.90 -4.94 28.79
CA ASN A 21 22.44 -4.94 27.43
C ASN A 21 21.35 -5.09 26.33
N LEU A 22 20.12 -4.71 26.64
CA LEU A 22 19.00 -4.72 25.70
C LEU A 22 18.91 -3.36 25.00
N ALA A 23 18.48 -3.38 23.75
CA ALA A 23 18.17 -2.13 23.04
C ALA A 23 17.07 -1.37 23.79
N TYR A 24 17.29 -0.06 23.95
CA TYR A 24 16.28 0.80 24.56
C TYR A 24 15.21 1.25 23.53
N ALA A 25 15.52 1.11 22.25
CA ALA A 25 14.62 1.38 21.16
C ALA A 25 14.97 0.48 19.98
N THR A 26 13.95 -0.09 19.39
CA THR A 26 14.01 -0.88 18.16
C THR A 26 13.60 -0.03 16.97
N PHE A 27 14.04 -0.36 15.77
CA PHE A 27 13.53 0.31 14.58
C PHE A 27 13.59 -0.57 13.34
N THR A 28 12.69 -0.27 12.42
CA THR A 28 12.71 -0.80 11.06
C THR A 28 12.64 0.36 10.07
N VAL A 29 13.62 0.46 9.18
CA VAL A 29 13.64 1.44 8.10
C VAL A 29 13.47 0.74 6.77
N LEU A 30 12.42 1.10 6.04
CA LEU A 30 12.14 0.60 4.70
C LEU A 30 12.34 1.73 3.69
N VAL A 31 13.11 1.44 2.64
CA VAL A 31 13.30 2.36 1.52
C VAL A 31 12.96 1.64 0.22
N SER A 32 12.03 2.20 -0.54
CA SER A 32 11.61 1.71 -1.85
C SER A 32 12.24 2.54 -2.96
N GLU A 33 12.81 1.89 -3.95
CA GLU A 33 13.30 2.50 -5.20
C GLU A 33 12.84 1.64 -6.39
N GLY A 34 11.84 2.11 -7.10
CA GLY A 34 11.18 1.30 -8.11
C GLY A 34 10.60 0.03 -7.47
N ASN A 35 11.03 -1.13 -7.98
CA ASN A 35 10.64 -2.43 -7.42
C ASN A 35 11.63 -2.97 -6.36
N GLY A 36 12.70 -2.23 -6.04
CA GLY A 36 13.67 -2.63 -5.05
C GLY A 36 13.28 -2.16 -3.65
N ILE A 37 13.30 -3.07 -2.68
CA ILE A 37 13.16 -2.75 -1.25
C ILE A 37 14.51 -2.92 -0.58
N CYS A 38 14.94 -1.88 0.14
CA CYS A 38 16.02 -1.94 1.11
C CYS A 38 15.40 -1.88 2.51
N LEU A 39 15.67 -2.88 3.31
CA LEU A 39 15.17 -3.00 4.68
C LEU A 39 16.33 -2.97 5.64
N LEU A 40 16.24 -2.18 6.70
CA LEU A 40 17.21 -2.08 7.78
C LEU A 40 16.46 -2.28 9.09
N GLN A 41 16.80 -3.32 9.82
CA GLN A 41 16.13 -3.69 11.08
C GLN A 41 17.14 -3.74 12.22
N TYR A 42 16.76 -3.14 13.32
CA TYR A 42 17.49 -3.18 14.57
C TYR A 42 16.58 -3.70 15.67
N ASP A 43 16.88 -4.87 16.17
CA ASP A 43 16.22 -5.55 17.31
C ASP A 43 14.70 -5.77 17.16
N ASN A 44 14.19 -5.64 15.94
CA ASN A 44 12.82 -6.02 15.57
C ASN A 44 12.82 -7.43 14.95
N PRO A 45 11.70 -8.16 15.07
CA PRO A 45 11.54 -9.43 14.37
C PRO A 45 11.75 -9.27 12.86
N ASP A 46 12.40 -10.27 12.25
CA ASP A 46 12.62 -10.27 10.81
C ASP A 46 11.28 -10.18 10.06
N ALA A 47 11.25 -9.30 9.07
CA ALA A 47 10.09 -9.13 8.21
C ALA A 47 9.68 -10.44 7.53
N ILE A 48 8.40 -10.59 7.26
CA ILE A 48 7.84 -11.72 6.51
C ILE A 48 7.55 -11.24 5.08
N LEU A 49 8.12 -11.92 4.09
CA LEU A 49 7.81 -11.68 2.68
C LEU A 49 6.98 -12.86 2.15
N LEU A 50 5.74 -12.58 1.77
CA LEU A 50 4.88 -13.54 1.08
C LEU A 50 4.83 -13.23 -0.41
N ARG A 51 4.93 -14.25 -1.24
CA ARG A 51 4.68 -14.19 -2.68
C ARG A 51 3.54 -15.11 -3.04
N ASN A 52 2.43 -14.53 -3.47
CA ASN A 52 1.18 -15.26 -3.70
C ASN A 52 0.78 -16.15 -2.49
N GLY A 53 0.93 -15.61 -1.28
CA GLY A 53 0.57 -16.27 -0.03
C GLY A 53 1.56 -17.32 0.48
N LYS A 54 2.73 -17.44 -0.13
CA LYS A 54 3.79 -18.33 0.35
C LYS A 54 5.02 -17.55 0.75
N SER A 55 5.63 -17.97 1.82
CA SER A 55 6.83 -17.31 2.32
C SER A 55 7.99 -17.42 1.34
N VAL A 56 8.74 -16.35 1.23
CA VAL A 56 9.95 -16.26 0.39
C VAL A 56 11.11 -15.81 1.27
N ASP A 57 12.16 -16.59 1.26
CA ASP A 57 13.41 -16.21 1.92
C ASP A 57 14.10 -15.10 1.14
N TYR A 58 14.75 -14.21 1.88
CA TYR A 58 15.58 -13.14 1.34
C TYR A 58 16.90 -13.06 2.09
N HIS A 59 17.93 -12.62 1.39
CA HIS A 59 19.28 -12.51 1.96
C HIS A 59 19.34 -11.36 2.99
N ARG A 60 20.07 -11.58 4.07
CA ARG A 60 20.33 -10.60 5.12
C ARG A 60 21.82 -10.48 5.33
N ASP A 61 22.29 -9.25 5.30
CA ASP A 61 23.64 -8.86 5.69
C ASP A 61 23.59 -8.28 7.11
N ILE A 62 24.60 -8.57 7.90
CA ILE A 62 24.76 -7.97 9.24
C ILE A 62 25.70 -6.78 9.12
N LEU A 63 25.22 -5.62 9.49
CA LEU A 63 26.01 -4.39 9.59
C LEU A 63 26.30 -4.08 11.05
N MET A 64 27.59 -4.01 11.41
CA MET A 64 28.03 -3.64 12.76
C MET A 64 28.21 -2.13 12.88
N PHE A 65 27.54 -1.53 13.86
CA PHE A 65 27.73 -0.13 14.28
C PHE A 65 28.09 -0.10 15.77
N GLY A 66 29.38 -0.16 16.07
CA GLY A 66 29.85 -0.43 17.43
C GLY A 66 29.44 -1.83 17.86
N GLU A 67 28.69 -1.94 18.95
CA GLU A 67 28.15 -3.22 19.46
C GLU A 67 26.77 -3.58 18.92
N LYS A 68 26.18 -2.70 18.08
CA LYS A 68 24.84 -2.90 17.54
C LYS A 68 24.87 -3.64 16.21
N GLU A 69 24.08 -4.69 16.10
CA GLU A 69 23.86 -5.46 14.88
C GLU A 69 22.62 -4.94 14.15
N ILE A 70 22.77 -4.42 12.93
CA ILE A 70 21.67 -4.01 12.08
C ILE A 70 21.56 -4.99 10.93
N HIS A 71 20.41 -5.61 10.78
CA HIS A 71 20.10 -6.48 9.66
C HIS A 71 19.77 -5.64 8.43
N GLN A 72 20.55 -5.78 7.37
CA GLN A 72 20.26 -5.17 6.07
C GLN A 72 19.81 -6.23 5.09
N SER A 73 18.67 -6.00 4.43
CA SER A 73 18.16 -6.86 3.36
C SER A 73 17.90 -6.04 2.13
N TYR A 74 18.12 -6.65 0.96
CA TYR A 74 17.80 -6.05 -0.32
C TYR A 74 17.14 -7.10 -1.21
N PHE A 75 15.91 -6.82 -1.66
CA PHE A 75 15.16 -7.73 -2.51
C PHE A 75 14.22 -7.00 -3.47
N GLN A 76 13.80 -7.73 -4.52
CA GLN A 76 12.81 -7.24 -5.47
C GLN A 76 11.40 -7.50 -4.93
N PHE A 77 10.61 -6.44 -4.85
CA PHE A 77 9.20 -6.46 -4.46
C PHE A 77 8.33 -6.43 -5.72
N ARG A 78 7.51 -7.45 -5.90
CA ARG A 78 6.77 -7.70 -7.14
C ARG A 78 5.27 -7.54 -6.92
N THR A 79 4.54 -7.39 -8.00
CA THR A 79 3.07 -7.50 -7.96
C THR A 79 2.66 -8.86 -7.37
N GLY A 80 1.78 -8.84 -6.37
CA GLY A 80 1.35 -10.02 -5.63
C GLY A 80 2.23 -10.38 -4.44
N ASP A 81 3.32 -9.64 -4.18
CA ASP A 81 4.08 -9.76 -2.95
C ASP A 81 3.38 -8.99 -1.82
N MET A 82 3.50 -9.51 -0.61
CA MET A 82 3.08 -8.87 0.63
C MET A 82 4.25 -8.90 1.61
N LEU A 83 4.64 -7.73 2.11
CA LEU A 83 5.69 -7.57 3.10
C LEU A 83 5.06 -7.17 4.43
N ILE A 84 5.37 -7.90 5.48
CA ILE A 84 4.83 -7.71 6.83
C ILE A 84 6.01 -7.37 7.76
N LEU A 85 5.92 -6.21 8.37
CA LEU A 85 6.83 -5.71 9.39
C LEU A 85 6.08 -5.68 10.72
N MET A 86 6.76 -6.02 11.80
CA MET A 86 6.12 -6.07 13.11
C MET A 86 7.09 -5.68 14.22
N SER A 87 6.56 -5.16 15.33
CA SER A 87 7.30 -5.03 16.59
C SER A 87 7.40 -6.38 17.30
N ASP A 88 8.27 -6.46 18.28
CA ASP A 88 8.42 -7.62 19.14
C ASP A 88 7.17 -7.91 19.98
N GLY A 89 6.35 -6.90 20.28
CA GLY A 89 5.05 -7.10 20.94
C GLY A 89 4.12 -8.07 20.18
N VAL A 90 4.25 -8.18 18.83
CA VAL A 90 3.54 -9.20 18.05
C VAL A 90 4.07 -10.59 18.33
N THR A 91 5.38 -10.77 18.28
CA THR A 91 6.01 -12.09 18.50
C THR A 91 5.98 -12.52 19.96
N ASN A 92 5.88 -11.58 20.89
CA ASN A 92 5.74 -11.81 22.32
C ASN A 92 4.28 -11.97 22.76
N ALA A 93 3.31 -11.75 21.87
CA ALA A 93 1.89 -11.83 22.22
C ALA A 93 1.54 -13.15 22.90
N GLY A 94 0.81 -13.06 24.00
CA GLY A 94 0.39 -14.19 24.82
C GLY A 94 1.46 -14.77 25.74
N MET A 95 2.66 -14.18 25.79
CA MET A 95 3.75 -14.67 26.64
C MET A 95 3.33 -14.70 28.11
N GLY A 96 3.48 -15.87 28.75
CA GLY A 96 3.08 -16.07 30.14
C GLY A 96 1.58 -16.09 30.40
N LYS A 97 0.75 -15.90 29.38
CA LYS A 97 -0.73 -15.98 29.46
C LYS A 97 -1.25 -17.19 28.69
N THR A 98 -1.30 -17.10 27.38
CA THR A 98 -1.80 -18.17 26.50
C THR A 98 -0.69 -19.00 25.85
N THR A 99 0.52 -18.47 25.82
CA THR A 99 1.72 -19.14 25.29
C THR A 99 2.86 -19.08 26.31
N TYR A 100 3.78 -20.06 26.29
CA TYR A 100 4.92 -20.03 27.19
C TYR A 100 6.00 -19.01 26.75
N GLY A 101 6.26 -18.89 25.46
CA GLY A 101 7.34 -18.08 24.91
C GLY A 101 6.89 -17.01 23.90
N GLY A 102 5.63 -16.59 23.97
CA GLY A 102 5.04 -15.69 22.98
C GLY A 102 4.48 -16.43 21.76
N TRP A 103 3.90 -15.68 20.82
CA TRP A 103 3.38 -16.21 19.56
C TRP A 103 4.53 -16.75 18.67
N GLY A 104 5.63 -16.01 18.64
CA GLY A 104 6.80 -16.37 17.86
C GLY A 104 6.65 -16.10 16.37
N ARG A 105 7.75 -15.65 15.73
CA ARG A 105 7.76 -15.27 14.31
C ARG A 105 7.28 -16.38 13.37
N GLU A 106 7.68 -17.61 13.63
CA GLU A 106 7.34 -18.76 12.75
C GLU A 106 5.85 -19.09 12.79
N GLU A 107 5.21 -18.93 13.95
CA GLU A 107 3.76 -19.13 14.07
C GLU A 107 2.99 -17.96 13.44
N VAL A 108 3.49 -16.71 13.57
CA VAL A 108 2.95 -15.56 12.84
C VAL A 108 3.05 -15.80 11.32
N LEU A 109 4.18 -16.32 10.83
CA LEU A 109 4.34 -16.66 9.41
C LEU A 109 3.29 -17.69 8.96
N LYS A 110 3.11 -18.78 9.71
CA LYS A 110 2.10 -19.80 9.39
C LYS A 110 0.69 -19.21 9.39
N PHE A 111 0.40 -18.36 10.35
CA PHE A 111 -0.87 -17.64 10.43
C PHE A 111 -1.10 -16.80 9.16
N CYS A 112 -0.10 -16.01 8.74
CA CYS A 112 -0.20 -15.20 7.54
C CYS A 112 -0.40 -16.04 6.28
N GLU A 113 0.32 -17.17 6.15
CA GLU A 113 0.12 -18.09 5.01
C GLU A 113 -1.28 -18.71 4.97
N GLN A 114 -1.87 -19.00 6.14
CA GLN A 114 -3.21 -19.58 6.26
C GLN A 114 -4.31 -18.56 5.99
N ARG A 115 -4.09 -17.32 6.41
CA ARG A 115 -5.05 -16.22 6.22
C ARG A 115 -5.05 -15.66 4.81
N TYR A 116 -3.92 -15.72 4.13
CA TYR A 116 -3.79 -15.14 2.81
C TYR A 116 -4.78 -15.72 1.80
N HIS A 117 -5.47 -14.84 1.10
CA HIS A 117 -6.27 -15.16 -0.08
C HIS A 117 -5.99 -14.18 -1.23
N LYS A 118 -6.29 -14.59 -2.45
CA LYS A 118 -6.08 -13.75 -3.63
C LYS A 118 -6.95 -12.49 -3.56
N GLY A 119 -6.33 -11.32 -3.63
CA GLY A 119 -7.00 -10.03 -3.53
C GLY A 119 -7.06 -9.45 -2.11
N MET A 120 -6.51 -10.16 -1.12
CA MET A 120 -6.39 -9.65 0.24
C MET A 120 -5.64 -8.32 0.28
N SER A 121 -6.20 -7.35 0.99
CA SER A 121 -5.58 -6.04 1.15
C SER A 121 -4.47 -6.07 2.21
N ALA A 122 -3.56 -5.09 2.16
CA ALA A 122 -2.55 -4.91 3.19
C ALA A 122 -3.20 -4.64 4.55
N GLN A 123 -4.24 -3.82 4.58
CA GLN A 123 -4.97 -3.49 5.81
C GLN A 123 -5.62 -4.72 6.44
N GLU A 124 -6.26 -5.57 5.65
CA GLU A 124 -6.90 -6.80 6.12
C GLU A 124 -5.90 -7.74 6.82
N MET A 125 -4.74 -7.99 6.20
CA MET A 125 -3.69 -8.79 6.83
C MET A 125 -3.16 -8.15 8.11
N ALA A 126 -2.93 -6.84 8.13
CA ALA A 126 -2.44 -6.15 9.31
C ALA A 126 -3.45 -6.22 10.45
N SER A 127 -4.75 -6.04 10.18
CA SER A 127 -5.82 -6.17 11.18
C SER A 127 -5.91 -7.60 11.70
N ASP A 128 -5.90 -8.61 10.83
CA ASP A 128 -5.95 -10.02 11.24
C ASP A 128 -4.80 -10.39 12.20
N ILE A 129 -3.59 -9.89 11.94
CA ILE A 129 -2.43 -10.15 12.82
C ILE A 129 -2.60 -9.41 14.15
N ALA A 130 -3.02 -8.14 14.11
CA ALA A 130 -3.21 -7.34 15.30
C ALA A 130 -4.30 -7.94 16.21
N ASP A 131 -5.45 -8.28 15.64
CA ASP A 131 -6.57 -8.89 16.36
C ASP A 131 -6.18 -10.24 16.99
N ALA A 132 -5.42 -11.06 16.26
CA ALA A 132 -4.90 -12.32 16.79
C ALA A 132 -3.92 -12.10 17.95
N GLY A 133 -3.05 -11.08 17.84
CA GLY A 133 -2.12 -10.71 18.91
C GLY A 133 -2.83 -10.23 20.17
N VAL A 134 -3.85 -9.38 20.02
CA VAL A 134 -4.70 -8.91 21.14
C VAL A 134 -5.42 -10.08 21.79
N ALA A 135 -6.01 -10.98 21.01
CA ALA A 135 -6.69 -12.16 21.54
C ALA A 135 -5.74 -13.09 22.30
N LEU A 136 -4.50 -13.27 21.84
CA LEU A 136 -3.47 -14.04 22.58
C LEU A 136 -3.12 -13.39 23.92
N ASN A 137 -3.16 -12.08 24.02
CA ASN A 137 -2.92 -11.32 25.24
C ASN A 137 -4.16 -11.25 26.16
N MET A 138 -5.26 -11.94 25.83
CA MET A 138 -6.51 -11.93 26.58
C MET A 138 -7.11 -10.52 26.71
N ASP A 139 -7.04 -9.73 25.61
CA ASP A 139 -7.48 -8.33 25.52
C ASP A 139 -6.73 -7.35 26.46
N GLU A 140 -5.65 -7.79 27.10
CA GLU A 140 -4.76 -6.97 27.91
C GLU A 140 -3.35 -7.02 27.30
N THR A 141 -2.94 -5.96 26.59
CA THR A 141 -1.60 -5.87 26.00
C THR A 141 -0.60 -5.39 27.04
N ASP A 142 0.46 -6.17 27.22
CA ASP A 142 1.58 -5.82 28.13
C ASP A 142 2.66 -5.02 27.40
N ASP A 143 2.57 -4.90 26.06
CA ASP A 143 3.54 -4.22 25.19
C ASP A 143 2.85 -3.68 23.93
N ASP A 144 3.49 -2.71 23.27
CA ASP A 144 3.00 -2.08 22.05
C ASP A 144 3.02 -3.06 20.87
N LEU A 145 1.85 -3.37 20.32
CA LEU A 145 1.67 -4.26 19.20
C LEU A 145 1.54 -3.45 17.91
N THR A 146 2.59 -3.44 17.10
CA THR A 146 2.61 -2.70 15.83
C THR A 146 2.77 -3.66 14.65
N VAL A 147 1.90 -3.54 13.66
CA VAL A 147 1.97 -4.27 12.39
C VAL A 147 1.88 -3.30 11.23
N LEU A 148 2.83 -3.39 10.31
CA LEU A 148 2.80 -2.67 9.05
C LEU A 148 2.87 -3.66 7.89
N THR A 149 1.88 -3.64 7.02
CA THR A 149 1.82 -4.49 5.84
C THR A 149 1.84 -3.67 4.56
N LEU A 150 2.62 -4.11 3.58
CA LEU A 150 2.69 -3.52 2.24
C LEU A 150 2.34 -4.59 1.21
N THR A 151 1.59 -4.20 0.18
CA THR A 151 1.23 -5.08 -0.93
C THR A 151 1.76 -4.53 -2.24
N GLY A 152 2.43 -5.38 -3.01
CA GLY A 152 2.85 -5.07 -4.37
C GLY A 152 1.66 -5.10 -5.32
N MET A 153 1.25 -3.94 -5.82
CA MET A 153 0.13 -3.82 -6.77
C MET A 153 0.61 -3.46 -8.16
N LYS A 154 -0.11 -3.95 -9.17
CA LYS A 154 0.10 -3.49 -10.53
C LYS A 154 -0.34 -2.03 -10.61
N LYS A 155 0.52 -1.18 -11.18
CA LYS A 155 0.15 0.21 -11.46
C LYS A 155 -1.00 0.23 -12.46
N ASN A 156 -2.15 0.72 -12.05
CA ASN A 156 -3.26 1.01 -12.95
C ASN A 156 -3.04 2.41 -13.54
N VAL A 157 -2.83 2.47 -14.84
CA VAL A 157 -2.70 3.75 -15.56
C VAL A 157 -4.07 4.09 -16.12
N VAL A 158 -4.54 5.29 -15.83
CA VAL A 158 -5.77 5.84 -16.39
C VAL A 158 -5.40 7.10 -17.16
N ASN A 159 -5.77 7.12 -18.43
CA ASN A 159 -5.62 8.28 -19.31
C ASN A 159 -6.99 8.95 -19.43
N ILE A 160 -7.06 10.20 -19.03
CA ILE A 160 -8.31 10.96 -19.05
C ILE A 160 -8.18 12.08 -20.08
N MET A 161 -9.10 12.16 -21.01
CA MET A 161 -9.24 13.24 -21.98
C MET A 161 -10.43 14.14 -21.58
N VAL A 162 -10.13 15.41 -21.29
CA VAL A 162 -11.09 16.41 -20.89
C VAL A 162 -11.01 17.60 -21.82
N GLY A 163 -12.01 17.79 -22.67
CA GLY A 163 -12.03 18.83 -23.67
C GLY A 163 -11.17 18.50 -24.91
N PRO A 164 -11.48 19.12 -26.06
CA PRO A 164 -10.66 19.09 -27.26
C PRO A 164 -9.48 20.06 -27.13
N PRO A 165 -8.43 19.94 -27.98
CA PRO A 165 -7.40 20.97 -28.09
C PRO A 165 -8.01 22.34 -28.46
N ALA A 166 -7.29 23.40 -28.09
CA ALA A 166 -7.73 24.77 -28.41
C ALA A 166 -7.68 25.05 -29.92
N ASP A 167 -6.70 24.46 -30.61
CA ASP A 167 -6.61 24.53 -32.10
C ASP A 167 -6.97 23.15 -32.69
N ARG A 168 -7.92 23.15 -33.61
CA ARG A 168 -8.33 21.94 -34.33
C ARG A 168 -7.22 21.34 -35.21
N ALA A 169 -6.22 22.12 -35.61
CA ALA A 169 -5.08 21.62 -36.32
C ALA A 169 -4.29 20.58 -35.49
N ASP A 170 -4.38 20.66 -34.18
CA ASP A 170 -3.71 19.76 -33.22
C ASP A 170 -4.51 18.50 -32.88
N ASP A 171 -5.79 18.40 -33.28
CA ASP A 171 -6.69 17.27 -32.95
C ASP A 171 -6.03 15.92 -33.22
N ARG A 172 -5.42 15.76 -34.40
CA ARG A 172 -4.83 14.48 -34.79
C ARG A 172 -3.64 14.09 -33.91
N SER A 173 -2.78 15.02 -33.59
CA SER A 173 -1.61 14.75 -32.72
C SER A 173 -2.04 14.47 -31.30
N TYR A 174 -3.05 15.18 -30.81
CA TYR A 174 -3.63 15.04 -29.49
C TYR A 174 -4.26 13.65 -29.31
N PHE A 175 -5.10 13.23 -30.25
CA PHE A 175 -5.71 11.90 -30.23
C PHE A 175 -4.66 10.79 -30.39
N THR A 176 -3.70 10.94 -31.31
CA THR A 176 -2.62 9.97 -31.46
C THR A 176 -1.87 9.77 -30.14
N THR A 177 -1.48 10.84 -29.46
CA THR A 177 -0.78 10.78 -28.17
C THR A 177 -1.63 10.09 -27.10
N PHE A 178 -2.93 10.33 -27.06
CA PHE A 178 -3.84 9.68 -26.12
C PHE A 178 -3.96 8.18 -26.38
N PHE A 179 -4.08 7.76 -27.64
CA PHE A 179 -4.25 6.37 -28.02
C PHE A 179 -2.96 5.54 -27.97
N GLU A 180 -1.79 6.17 -28.09
CA GLU A 180 -0.49 5.50 -27.96
C GLU A 180 -0.18 5.12 -26.50
N LYS A 181 -0.81 5.74 -25.53
CA LYS A 181 -0.59 5.44 -24.11
C LYS A 181 -1.27 4.14 -23.70
N GLU A 182 -0.55 3.33 -22.94
CA GLU A 182 -1.11 2.15 -22.31
C GLU A 182 -2.01 2.53 -21.12
N GLY A 183 -3.03 1.72 -20.85
CA GLY A 183 -3.93 1.87 -19.71
C GLY A 183 -5.37 2.11 -20.11
N MET A 184 -6.21 2.31 -19.09
CA MET A 184 -7.64 2.63 -19.24
C MET A 184 -7.80 4.01 -19.89
N ARG A 185 -8.78 4.15 -20.78
CA ARG A 185 -9.07 5.39 -21.49
C ARG A 185 -10.44 5.91 -21.08
N ILE A 186 -10.45 7.12 -20.53
CA ILE A 186 -11.67 7.81 -20.12
C ILE A 186 -11.80 9.09 -20.94
N VAL A 187 -12.97 9.31 -21.51
CA VAL A 187 -13.29 10.53 -22.26
C VAL A 187 -14.40 11.27 -21.53
N CYS A 188 -14.16 12.55 -21.19
CA CYS A 188 -15.08 13.40 -20.46
C CYS A 188 -15.58 14.53 -21.35
N GLY A 189 -16.89 14.64 -21.47
CA GLY A 189 -17.60 15.69 -22.22
C GLY A 189 -18.13 15.23 -23.58
N GLY A 190 -19.40 15.57 -23.84
CA GLY A 190 -20.11 15.14 -25.06
C GLY A 190 -19.47 15.63 -26.36
N THR A 191 -18.90 16.83 -26.37
CA THR A 191 -18.16 17.36 -27.54
C THR A 191 -16.87 16.57 -27.77
N THR A 192 -16.11 16.29 -26.72
CA THR A 192 -14.88 15.48 -26.80
C THR A 192 -15.20 14.07 -27.25
N ALA A 193 -16.27 13.47 -26.73
CA ALA A 193 -16.74 12.13 -27.10
C ALA A 193 -17.06 12.03 -28.61
N LYS A 194 -17.74 13.05 -29.17
CA LYS A 194 -18.00 13.09 -30.60
C LYS A 194 -16.74 13.17 -31.45
N LEU A 195 -15.78 14.03 -31.09
CA LEU A 195 -14.51 14.14 -31.80
C LEU A 195 -13.68 12.86 -31.72
N VAL A 196 -13.70 12.19 -30.57
CA VAL A 196 -13.03 10.88 -30.40
C VAL A 196 -13.71 9.81 -31.24
N ALA A 197 -15.05 9.77 -31.26
CA ALA A 197 -15.82 8.84 -32.10
C ALA A 197 -15.52 9.06 -33.59
N ASP A 198 -15.54 10.31 -34.04
CA ASP A 198 -15.18 10.68 -35.43
C ASP A 198 -13.74 10.25 -35.78
N TYR A 199 -12.79 10.43 -34.86
CA TYR A 199 -11.39 10.00 -35.06
C TYR A 199 -11.26 8.49 -35.18
N LEU A 200 -12.03 7.72 -34.39
CA LEU A 200 -12.04 6.25 -34.41
C LEU A 200 -12.91 5.66 -35.54
N GLY A 201 -13.78 6.45 -36.17
CA GLY A 201 -14.80 5.96 -37.11
C GLY A 201 -15.89 5.14 -36.40
N GLU A 202 -16.20 5.45 -35.15
CA GLU A 202 -17.18 4.77 -34.30
C GLU A 202 -18.32 5.71 -33.91
N GLU A 203 -19.38 5.17 -33.33
CA GLU A 203 -20.54 5.95 -32.86
C GLU A 203 -20.54 6.10 -31.33
N VAL A 204 -21.12 7.22 -30.86
CA VAL A 204 -21.39 7.43 -29.44
C VAL A 204 -22.75 6.84 -29.10
N ALA A 205 -22.81 5.80 -28.29
CA ALA A 205 -24.05 5.19 -27.82
C ALA A 205 -24.29 5.50 -26.33
N GLY A 206 -25.46 6.03 -25.98
CA GLY A 206 -25.85 6.21 -24.58
C GLY A 206 -26.12 4.88 -23.89
N ILE A 207 -25.73 4.75 -22.62
CA ILE A 207 -26.00 3.56 -21.80
C ILE A 207 -27.21 3.85 -20.91
N PRO A 208 -28.41 3.27 -21.20
CA PRO A 208 -29.62 3.51 -20.41
C PRO A 208 -29.43 3.07 -18.94
N GLY A 209 -30.02 3.82 -18.01
CA GLY A 209 -30.03 3.48 -16.58
C GLY A 209 -28.75 3.74 -15.83
N THR A 210 -27.75 4.40 -16.44
CA THR A 210 -26.50 4.75 -15.76
C THR A 210 -26.49 6.16 -15.17
N GLY A 211 -27.49 6.98 -15.49
CA GLY A 211 -27.64 8.32 -14.93
C GLY A 211 -28.38 8.31 -13.60
N THR A 212 -28.06 9.28 -12.77
CA THR A 212 -28.78 9.64 -11.53
C THR A 212 -29.24 11.10 -11.61
N GLU A 213 -29.93 11.61 -10.58
CA GLU A 213 -30.25 13.03 -10.49
C GLU A 213 -29.01 13.94 -10.45
N GLU A 214 -27.92 13.41 -9.91
CA GLU A 214 -26.67 14.16 -9.69
C GLU A 214 -25.60 13.90 -10.76
N VAL A 215 -25.63 12.73 -11.40
CA VAL A 215 -24.61 12.30 -12.37
C VAL A 215 -25.30 11.94 -13.68
N PRO A 216 -25.00 12.64 -14.80
CA PRO A 216 -25.55 12.32 -16.11
C PRO A 216 -25.21 10.90 -16.56
N ALA A 217 -26.08 10.35 -17.44
CA ALA A 217 -25.87 9.00 -17.98
C ALA A 217 -24.55 8.87 -18.74
N MET A 218 -23.93 7.71 -18.59
CA MET A 218 -22.70 7.36 -19.30
C MET A 218 -22.99 7.04 -20.78
N SER A 219 -21.97 7.19 -21.60
CA SER A 219 -22.00 6.77 -23.00
C SER A 219 -20.89 5.75 -23.26
N GLN A 220 -20.96 5.08 -24.39
CA GLN A 220 -20.00 4.09 -24.84
C GLN A 220 -19.50 4.45 -26.24
N ILE A 221 -18.18 4.29 -26.44
CA ILE A 221 -17.51 4.34 -27.74
C ILE A 221 -16.64 3.09 -27.80
N LYS A 222 -16.65 2.37 -28.89
CA LYS A 222 -15.78 1.20 -29.04
C LYS A 222 -14.31 1.61 -28.99
N GLY A 223 -13.52 0.99 -28.12
CA GLY A 223 -12.09 1.33 -27.88
C GLY A 223 -11.86 2.36 -26.77
N ILE A 224 -12.92 2.83 -26.11
CA ILE A 224 -12.87 3.67 -24.90
C ILE A 224 -13.52 2.90 -23.74
N ASP A 225 -12.85 2.90 -22.60
CA ASP A 225 -13.32 2.16 -21.42
C ASP A 225 -14.47 2.86 -20.71
N LEU A 226 -14.47 4.21 -20.71
CA LEU A 226 -15.52 5.00 -20.08
C LEU A 226 -15.69 6.34 -20.80
N VAL A 227 -16.95 6.68 -21.11
CA VAL A 227 -17.33 7.99 -21.64
C VAL A 227 -18.34 8.62 -20.69
N THR A 228 -18.01 9.82 -20.18
CA THR A 228 -18.86 10.54 -19.24
C THR A 228 -19.23 11.94 -19.76
N GLU A 229 -20.24 12.51 -19.14
CA GLU A 229 -20.55 13.92 -19.30
C GLU A 229 -19.46 14.83 -18.80
N GLY A 230 -18.87 15.65 -18.92
CA GLY A 230 -17.70 16.43 -18.55
C GLY A 230 -17.62 16.80 -17.08
N LEU A 231 -17.86 18.09 -16.81
CA LEU A 231 -17.44 18.72 -15.55
C LEU A 231 -18.21 18.21 -14.33
N LEU A 232 -19.52 17.93 -14.48
CA LEU A 232 -20.33 17.49 -13.34
C LEU A 232 -19.89 16.13 -12.80
N THR A 233 -19.58 15.19 -13.69
CA THR A 233 -19.08 13.87 -13.28
C THR A 233 -17.71 13.97 -12.62
N LEU A 234 -16.81 14.81 -13.16
CA LEU A 234 -15.49 15.02 -12.57
C LEU A 234 -15.56 15.68 -11.20
N GLN A 235 -16.41 16.68 -11.02
CA GLN A 235 -16.63 17.31 -9.71
C GLN A 235 -17.08 16.27 -8.69
N LYS A 236 -18.05 15.43 -9.05
CA LYS A 236 -18.55 14.40 -8.14
C LYS A 236 -17.49 13.35 -7.79
N VAL A 237 -16.60 13.00 -8.73
CA VAL A 237 -15.47 12.11 -8.46
C VAL A 237 -14.49 12.76 -7.47
N ILE A 238 -14.25 14.08 -7.60
CA ILE A 238 -13.39 14.82 -6.67
C ILE A 238 -14.02 14.83 -5.27
N ASP A 239 -15.32 15.17 -5.18
CA ASP A 239 -16.05 15.20 -3.90
C ASP A 239 -15.96 13.82 -3.20
N TYR A 240 -16.22 12.72 -3.90
CA TYR A 240 -16.06 11.36 -3.36
C TYR A 240 -14.63 11.01 -2.98
N TYR A 241 -13.65 11.51 -3.73
CA TYR A 241 -12.25 11.26 -3.40
C TYR A 241 -11.83 12.02 -2.14
N GLU A 242 -12.29 13.25 -1.96
CA GLU A 242 -12.04 14.06 -0.76
C GLU A 242 -12.67 13.39 0.46
N ASP A 243 -13.97 13.03 0.41
CA ASP A 243 -14.65 12.28 1.46
C ASP A 243 -13.93 10.98 1.80
N PHE A 244 -13.55 10.20 0.79
CA PHE A 244 -12.84 8.95 0.98
C PHE A 244 -11.41 9.15 1.54
N SER A 245 -10.73 10.23 1.18
CA SER A 245 -9.40 10.53 1.70
C SER A 245 -9.45 11.01 3.15
N GLU A 246 -10.49 11.76 3.52
CA GLU A 246 -10.74 12.16 4.90
C GLU A 246 -11.08 10.96 5.78
N ASP A 247 -11.98 10.08 5.34
CA ASP A 247 -12.30 8.83 6.04
C ASP A 247 -11.08 7.89 6.13
N ARG A 248 -10.26 7.78 5.09
CA ARG A 248 -9.03 6.99 5.13
C ARG A 248 -7.98 7.56 6.07
N LEU A 249 -7.86 8.87 6.20
CA LEU A 249 -6.99 9.49 7.20
C LEU A 249 -7.45 9.11 8.63
N TYR A 250 -8.75 8.98 8.86
CA TYR A 250 -9.30 8.52 10.12
C TYR A 250 -9.06 7.02 10.37
N TYR A 251 -9.15 6.16 9.34
CA TYR A 251 -8.93 4.71 9.44
C TYR A 251 -7.46 4.29 9.33
N ASN A 252 -6.62 5.07 8.64
CA ASN A 252 -5.19 4.77 8.49
C ASN A 252 -4.34 5.30 9.66
N CYS A 253 -4.91 6.06 10.57
CA CYS A 253 -4.23 6.60 11.76
C CYS A 253 -4.85 6.05 13.06
N LEU A 254 -5.27 4.78 13.06
CA LEU A 254 -5.41 4.01 14.28
C LEU A 254 -4.01 3.55 14.72
N LEU A 255 -3.18 4.52 15.12
CA LEU A 255 -2.18 4.28 16.12
C LEU A 255 -2.94 3.99 17.42
N TYR A 256 -3.12 2.71 17.71
CA TYR A 256 -3.42 2.29 19.08
C TYR A 256 -2.16 2.56 19.88
N THR A 257 -2.00 3.79 20.35
CA THR A 257 -1.18 4.05 21.52
C THR A 257 -2.04 3.74 22.70
N SER A 258 -1.89 2.56 23.29
CA SER A 258 -2.29 2.38 24.67
C SER A 258 -1.32 3.22 25.51
N ASP A 259 -1.75 4.38 25.95
CA ASP A 259 -1.08 5.11 27.03
C ASP A 259 -1.17 4.20 28.28
N ALA A 260 -0.18 3.34 28.44
CA ALA A 260 0.09 2.72 29.74
C ALA A 260 0.81 3.79 30.57
N ALA A 261 0.03 4.45 31.44
CA ALA A 261 0.54 5.31 32.51
C ALA A 261 1.22 4.48 33.60
#